data_db7969190582939b1cbdac132baa9b98
#
_entry.id   db7969190582939b1cbdac132baa9b98
#
_cell.length_a   1.000
_cell.length_b   1.000
_cell.length_c   1.000
_cell.angle_alpha   90.00
_cell.angle_beta   90.00
_cell.angle_gamma   90.00
#
_symmetry.space_group_name_H-M   'P 1'
#
loop_
_entity.id
_entity.type
_entity.pdbx_description
1 polymer ?
#
loop_
_entity_poly.entity_id
_entity_poly.type
_entity_poly.pdbx_seq_one_letter_code
_entity_poly.pdbx_strand_id
1 'polypeptide(L)'
;MSARSRRKGGKGELEVLHIGQDNGFAVTKRSSMYRAGHDLDWPLLGIDRTIEIKRHASGQARLYAWLAPVYAVIHRSDRREWLITLRLSDALEIAKAAERSK
;
A
#
# COMPACT_ATOMS: atom_id res chain seq x y z
N MET A 1 -9.82 19.92 6.39
CA MET A 1 -8.44 19.39 6.35
C MET A 1 -7.46 20.52 6.08
N SER A 2 -6.37 20.60 6.83
CA SER A 2 -5.37 21.63 6.63
C SER A 2 -4.56 21.41 5.37
N ALA A 3 -3.97 22.48 4.81
CA ALA A 3 -3.10 22.39 3.63
C ALA A 3 -1.89 21.48 3.89
N ARG A 4 -1.39 21.49 5.12
CA ARG A 4 -0.25 20.66 5.52
C ARG A 4 -0.60 19.16 5.42
N SER A 5 -1.78 18.77 5.89
CA SER A 5 -2.23 17.37 5.81
C SER A 5 -2.42 16.91 4.39
N ARG A 6 -2.96 17.78 3.52
CA ARG A 6 -3.13 17.46 2.10
C ARG A 6 -1.80 17.25 1.40
N ARG A 7 -0.82 18.10 1.66
CA ARG A 7 0.52 17.96 1.07
C ARG A 7 1.21 16.68 1.51
N LYS A 8 1.07 16.31 2.79
CA LYS A 8 1.63 15.08 3.32
C LYS A 8 1.03 13.86 2.64
N GLY A 9 -0.29 13.83 2.48
CA GLY A 9 -0.98 12.76 1.78
C GLY A 9 -0.55 12.63 0.34
N GLY A 10 -0.47 13.76 -0.38
CA GLY A 10 -0.04 13.78 -1.78
C GLY A 10 1.38 13.26 -1.98
N LYS A 11 2.28 13.59 -1.07
CA LYS A 11 3.67 13.09 -1.13
C LYS A 11 3.72 11.58 -0.94
N GLY A 12 2.94 11.04 -0.01
CA GLY A 12 2.86 9.60 0.21
C GLY A 12 2.36 8.87 -1.02
N GLU A 13 1.32 9.39 -1.67
CA GLU A 13 0.78 8.81 -2.90
C GLU A 13 1.82 8.77 -4.02
N LEU A 14 2.53 9.89 -4.25
CA LEU A 14 3.58 9.96 -5.27
C LEU A 14 4.71 9.00 -4.99
N GLU A 15 5.12 8.90 -3.73
CA GLU A 15 6.20 8.01 -3.33
C GLU A 15 5.86 6.55 -3.65
N VAL A 16 4.67 6.10 -3.29
CA VAL A 16 4.24 4.72 -3.57
C VAL A 16 4.02 4.50 -5.07
N LEU A 17 3.46 5.49 -5.78
CA LEU A 17 3.30 5.44 -7.23
C LEU A 17 4.65 5.16 -7.91
N HIS A 18 5.68 5.91 -7.54
CA HIS A 18 7.01 5.74 -8.12
C HIS A 18 7.64 4.41 -7.74
N ILE A 19 7.47 3.95 -6.50
CA ILE A 19 7.95 2.63 -6.08
C ILE A 19 7.35 1.55 -6.98
N GLY A 20 6.05 1.60 -7.22
CA GLY A 20 5.37 0.63 -8.07
C GLY A 20 5.89 0.67 -9.50
N GLN A 21 5.99 1.86 -10.08
CA GLN A 21 6.47 2.03 -11.45
C GLN A 21 7.92 1.58 -11.59
N ASP A 22 8.77 1.92 -10.63
CA ASP A 22 10.19 1.51 -10.63
C ASP A 22 10.34 -0.01 -10.53
N ASN A 23 9.35 -0.68 -9.98
CA ASN A 23 9.33 -2.14 -9.88
C ASN A 23 8.59 -2.83 -11.04
N GLY A 24 8.27 -2.07 -12.07
CA GLY A 24 7.70 -2.63 -13.31
C GLY A 24 6.19 -2.74 -13.34
N PHE A 25 5.48 -2.12 -12.43
CA PHE A 25 4.03 -2.12 -12.43
C PHE A 25 3.49 -0.81 -13.02
N ALA A 26 2.44 -0.91 -13.82
CA ALA A 26 1.81 0.25 -14.45
C ALA A 26 0.82 0.94 -13.50
N VAL A 27 1.31 1.30 -12.33
CA VAL A 27 0.49 1.96 -11.29
C VAL A 27 0.10 3.35 -11.78
N THR A 28 -1.15 3.71 -11.55
CA THR A 28 -1.67 5.03 -11.92
C THR A 28 -2.38 5.67 -10.74
N LYS A 29 -2.35 6.99 -10.73
CA LYS A 29 -3.05 7.77 -9.72
C LYS A 29 -4.51 7.89 -10.13
N ARG A 30 -5.41 7.72 -9.16
CA ARG A 30 -6.83 7.92 -9.43
C ARG A 30 -7.13 9.41 -9.65
N SER A 31 -7.99 9.68 -10.62
CA SER A 31 -8.40 11.03 -10.91
C SER A 31 -9.16 11.64 -9.73
N SER A 32 -8.86 12.89 -9.41
CA SER A 32 -9.54 13.64 -8.36
C SER A 32 -11.01 13.89 -8.65
N MET A 33 -11.45 13.67 -9.87
CA MET A 33 -12.87 13.78 -10.25
C MET A 33 -13.71 12.65 -9.65
N TYR A 34 -13.09 11.53 -9.31
CA TYR A 34 -13.78 10.38 -8.74
C TYR A 34 -13.54 10.38 -7.24
N ARG A 35 -14.58 10.62 -6.48
CA ARG A 35 -14.51 10.71 -5.01
C ARG A 35 -14.56 9.36 -4.32
N ALA A 36 -14.52 8.27 -5.06
CA ALA A 36 -14.51 6.96 -4.46
C ALA A 36 -13.12 6.68 -3.90
N GLY A 37 -13.06 6.44 -2.71
CA GLY A 37 -12.15 6.26 -1.66
C GLY A 37 -10.75 5.71 -1.85
N HIS A 38 -10.24 5.34 -3.01
CA HIS A 38 -8.88 4.84 -3.11
C HIS A 38 -7.96 5.83 -3.85
N ASP A 39 -6.66 5.71 -3.60
CA ASP A 39 -5.67 6.66 -4.09
C ASP A 39 -5.00 6.24 -5.38
N LEU A 40 -4.71 4.96 -5.54
CA LEU A 40 -3.99 4.42 -6.68
C LEU A 40 -4.69 3.20 -7.25
N ASP A 41 -4.51 2.98 -8.55
CA ASP A 41 -4.85 1.72 -9.21
C ASP A 41 -3.56 0.99 -9.51
N TRP A 42 -3.46 -0.23 -9.03
CA TRP A 42 -2.27 -1.06 -9.16
C TRP A 42 -2.62 -2.34 -9.90
N PRO A 43 -2.19 -2.49 -11.17
CA PRO A 43 -2.50 -3.70 -11.91
C PRO A 43 -1.69 -4.88 -11.37
N LEU A 44 -2.39 -5.95 -11.04
CA LEU A 44 -1.77 -7.17 -10.56
C LEU A 44 -2.57 -8.36 -11.06
N LEU A 45 -1.91 -9.26 -11.77
CA LEU A 45 -2.54 -10.46 -12.35
C LEU A 45 -3.73 -10.12 -13.25
N GLY A 46 -3.59 -9.05 -14.05
CA GLY A 46 -4.60 -8.66 -15.03
C GLY A 46 -5.78 -7.86 -14.48
N ILE A 47 -5.74 -7.49 -13.22
CA ILE A 47 -6.82 -6.75 -12.56
C ILE A 47 -6.23 -5.51 -11.89
N ASP A 48 -6.88 -4.37 -12.08
CA ASP A 48 -6.52 -3.16 -11.35
C ASP A 48 -6.95 -3.29 -9.88
N ARG A 49 -5.98 -3.34 -8.99
CA ARG A 49 -6.22 -3.42 -7.55
C ARG A 49 -6.27 -2.01 -6.99
N THR A 50 -7.24 -1.75 -6.14
CA THR A 50 -7.41 -0.42 -5.54
C THR A 50 -6.56 -0.32 -4.28
N ILE A 51 -5.74 0.74 -4.21
CA ILE A 51 -4.80 0.93 -3.10
C ILE A 51 -5.07 2.26 -2.44
N GLU A 52 -5.15 2.26 -1.12
CA GLU A 52 -5.25 3.48 -0.34
C GLU A 52 -3.94 3.68 0.42
N ILE A 53 -3.44 4.90 0.39
CA ILE A 53 -2.18 5.27 1.02
C ILE A 53 -2.46 6.04 2.30
N LYS A 54 -1.89 5.54 3.40
CA LYS A 54 -1.97 6.21 4.69
C LYS A 54 -0.55 6.46 5.18
N ARG A 55 -0.26 7.72 5.46
CA ARG A 55 1.03 8.11 5.99
C ARG A 55 0.81 8.83 7.33
N HIS A 56 1.43 8.30 8.36
CA HIS A 56 1.27 8.82 9.71
C HIS A 56 2.62 9.31 10.25
N ALA A 57 2.60 10.44 10.96
CA ALA A 57 3.78 10.90 11.68
C ALA A 57 4.11 9.95 12.83
N SER A 58 3.05 9.33 13.40
CA SER A 58 3.17 8.39 14.52
C SER A 58 1.95 7.48 14.50
N GLY A 59 1.85 6.55 15.45
CA GLY A 59 0.65 5.71 15.59
C GLY A 59 0.80 4.33 14.97
N GLN A 60 1.87 4.08 14.22
CA GLN A 60 2.12 2.77 13.62
C GLN A 60 3.25 2.02 14.34
N ALA A 61 3.75 2.58 15.44
CA ALA A 61 4.92 2.03 16.14
C ALA A 61 4.77 0.57 16.52
N ARG A 62 3.56 0.17 16.93
CA ARG A 62 3.29 -1.21 17.34
C ARG A 62 3.46 -2.18 16.18
N LEU A 63 2.96 -1.82 15.00
CA LEU A 63 3.11 -2.66 13.81
C LEU A 63 4.58 -2.81 13.43
N TYR A 64 5.33 -1.73 13.46
CA TYR A 64 6.77 -1.79 13.18
C TYR A 64 7.51 -2.66 14.20
N ALA A 65 7.17 -2.52 15.47
CA ALA A 65 7.79 -3.31 16.53
C ALA A 65 7.49 -4.80 16.37
N TRP A 66 6.26 -5.15 16.07
CA TRP A 66 5.88 -6.55 15.84
C TRP A 66 6.59 -7.13 14.63
N LEU A 67 6.69 -6.34 13.57
CA LEU A 67 7.24 -6.82 12.30
C LEU A 67 8.77 -6.93 12.31
N ALA A 68 9.46 -6.12 13.13
CA ALA A 68 10.91 -6.03 13.11
C ALA A 68 11.62 -7.39 13.15
N PRO A 69 11.23 -8.36 14.02
CA PRO A 69 11.93 -9.65 14.09
C PRO A 69 11.40 -10.72 13.15
N VAL A 70 10.35 -10.44 12.37
CA VAL A 70 9.68 -11.48 11.59
C VAL A 70 9.45 -11.03 10.15
N TYR A 71 9.09 -11.98 9.30
CA TYR A 71 8.74 -11.72 7.89
C TYR A 71 7.39 -11.05 7.76
N ALA A 72 6.40 -11.50 8.51
CA ALA A 72 5.04 -10.99 8.43
C ALA A 72 4.35 -11.12 9.77
N VAL A 73 3.34 -10.28 9.97
CA VAL A 73 2.46 -10.37 11.15
C VAL A 73 1.05 -10.64 10.66
N ILE A 74 0.44 -11.68 11.18
CA ILE A 74 -0.95 -12.01 10.89
C ILE A 74 -1.75 -11.65 12.14
N HIS A 75 -2.75 -10.81 11.98
CA HIS A 75 -3.48 -10.25 13.12
C HIS A 75 -4.94 -9.99 12.80
N ARG A 76 -5.74 -9.87 13.83
CA ARG A 76 -7.14 -9.49 13.70
C ARG A 76 -7.67 -8.91 15.01
N SER A 77 -8.75 -8.18 14.92
CA SER A 77 -9.62 -7.88 16.07
C SER A 77 -10.62 -9.02 16.20
N ASP A 78 -11.16 -9.21 17.39
CA ASP A 78 -12.16 -10.28 17.63
C ASP A 78 -13.32 -10.17 16.65
N ARG A 79 -13.74 -11.31 16.12
CA ARG A 79 -14.87 -11.45 15.20
C ARG A 79 -14.69 -10.76 13.86
N ARG A 80 -13.48 -10.37 13.52
CA ARG A 80 -13.16 -9.78 12.21
C ARG A 80 -12.24 -10.72 11.45
N GLU A 81 -12.13 -10.47 10.15
CA GLU A 81 -11.25 -11.27 9.31
C GLU A 81 -9.77 -11.07 9.68
N TRP A 82 -8.98 -12.07 9.39
CA TRP A 82 -7.54 -11.97 9.56
C TRP A 82 -6.92 -11.05 8.51
N LEU A 83 -5.96 -10.24 8.95
CA LEU A 83 -5.18 -9.37 8.08
C LEU A 83 -3.73 -9.79 8.15
N ILE A 84 -2.97 -9.42 7.13
CA ILE A 84 -1.52 -9.63 7.11
C ILE A 84 -0.80 -8.30 6.90
N THR A 85 0.26 -8.10 7.66
CA THR A 85 1.16 -6.96 7.50
C THR A 85 2.55 -7.48 7.19
N LEU A 86 3.15 -6.97 6.13
CA LEU A 86 4.53 -7.27 5.76
C LEU A 86 5.15 -6.02 5.12
N ARG A 87 6.46 -6.02 4.94
CA ARG A 87 7.14 -4.89 4.32
C ARG A 87 6.74 -4.81 2.86
N LEU A 88 6.57 -3.59 2.35
CA LEU A 88 6.20 -3.39 0.95
C LEU A 88 7.22 -4.05 0.00
N SER A 89 8.51 -3.97 0.32
CA SER A 89 9.55 -4.61 -0.49
C SER A 89 9.34 -6.12 -0.61
N ASP A 90 8.94 -6.79 0.46
CA ASP A 90 8.67 -8.23 0.44
C ASP A 90 7.40 -8.55 -0.34
N ALA A 91 6.36 -7.73 -0.19
CA ALA A 91 5.12 -7.88 -0.97
C ALA A 91 5.40 -7.72 -2.47
N LEU A 92 6.28 -6.79 -2.85
CA LEU A 92 6.66 -6.59 -4.25
C LEU A 92 7.36 -7.81 -4.83
N GLU A 93 8.21 -8.47 -4.06
CA GLU A 93 8.86 -9.70 -4.51
C GLU A 93 7.85 -10.80 -4.77
N ILE A 94 6.86 -10.93 -3.89
CA ILE A 94 5.76 -11.90 -4.08
C ILE A 94 4.97 -11.55 -5.34
N ALA A 95 4.62 -10.28 -5.52
CA ALA A 95 3.84 -9.83 -6.66
C ALA A 95 4.57 -10.06 -7.98
N LYS A 96 5.87 -9.77 -8.02
CA LYS A 96 6.69 -10.02 -9.21
C LYS A 96 6.74 -11.51 -9.54
N ALA A 97 6.91 -12.35 -8.54
CA ALA A 97 6.92 -13.79 -8.74
C ALA A 97 5.57 -14.29 -9.30
N ALA A 98 4.47 -13.77 -8.77
CA ALA A 98 3.13 -14.12 -9.23
C ALA A 98 2.93 -13.72 -10.70
N GLU A 99 3.40 -12.52 -11.09
CA GLU A 99 3.32 -12.05 -12.46
C GLU A 99 4.13 -12.94 -13.41
N ARG A 100 5.32 -13.37 -13.00
CA ARG A 100 6.18 -14.26 -13.81
C ARG A 100 5.58 -15.65 -13.99
N SER A 101 4.77 -16.09 -13.06
CA SER A 101 4.14 -17.42 -13.11
C SER A 101 2.83 -17.44 -13.90
N LYS A 102 2.41 -16.29 -14.35
CA LYS A 102 1.14 -16.09 -15.06
C LYS A 102 1.17 -16.67 -16.48
#